data_aa83e5ab638cc0ae09f4819e916cad88
#
_entry.id   aa83e5ab638cc0ae09f4819e916cad88
#
_cell.length_a   1.000
_cell.length_b   1.000
_cell.length_c   1.000
_cell.angle_alpha   90.00
_cell.angle_beta   90.00
_cell.angle_gamma   90.00
#
_symmetry.space_group_name_H-M   'P 1'
#
loop_
_entity.id
_entity.type
_entity.pdbx_description
1 polymer ?
#
loop_
_entity_poly.entity_id
_entity_poly.type
_entity_poly.pdbx_seq_one_letter_code
_entity_poly.pdbx_strand_id
1 'polypeptide(L)'
;MDLIKKLEDLSKRYSEVTEMVADPDLIKDQTKYKDTMREHQHLSELMALYDEYKKTLSGIEESTRLITEEDDHDMKELAREELKELEEKKPKLEEQIKLKLIPPDPLDEKNIILEIRGGVGGDEASLFVRDVWEMYCHLAEMKGWKYEVMNS
;
A
#
# COMPACT_ATOMS: atom_id res chain seq x y z
N MET A 1 -10.42 -16.86 7.14
CA MET A 1 -11.01 -15.55 7.49
C MET A 1 -11.42 -14.89 6.18
N ASP A 2 -12.67 -14.58 6.02
CA ASP A 2 -13.18 -14.07 4.74
C ASP A 2 -12.62 -12.65 4.50
N LEU A 3 -11.87 -12.47 3.41
CA LEU A 3 -11.23 -11.21 3.05
C LEU A 3 -12.27 -10.09 2.95
N ILE A 4 -13.42 -10.39 2.34
CA ILE A 4 -14.51 -9.42 2.15
C ILE A 4 -15.03 -8.94 3.49
N LYS A 5 -15.31 -9.83 4.43
CA LYS A 5 -15.81 -9.46 5.76
C LYS A 5 -14.85 -8.54 6.50
N LYS A 6 -13.53 -8.82 6.41
CA LYS A 6 -12.51 -7.96 7.01
C LYS A 6 -12.48 -6.56 6.37
N LEU A 7 -12.63 -6.48 5.05
CA LEU A 7 -12.68 -5.22 4.33
C LEU A 7 -13.96 -4.41 4.63
N GLU A 8 -15.09 -5.07 4.84
CA GLU A 8 -16.32 -4.43 5.28
C GLU A 8 -16.19 -3.82 6.68
N ASP A 9 -15.55 -4.52 7.62
CA ASP A 9 -15.31 -3.99 8.96
C ASP A 9 -14.34 -2.78 8.92
N LEU A 10 -13.31 -2.83 8.07
CA LEU A 10 -12.41 -1.70 7.86
C LEU A 10 -13.07 -0.52 7.13
N SER A 11 -14.05 -0.78 6.28
CA SER A 11 -14.86 0.28 5.66
C SER A 11 -15.69 1.07 6.69
N LYS A 12 -16.25 0.38 7.69
CA LYS A 12 -16.92 1.06 8.82
C LYS A 12 -15.92 1.90 9.62
N ARG A 13 -14.76 1.32 9.90
CA ARG A 13 -13.69 2.06 10.60
C ARG A 13 -13.22 3.28 9.83
N TYR A 14 -13.10 3.19 8.51
CA TYR A 14 -12.77 4.32 7.64
C TYR A 14 -13.78 5.46 7.76
N SER A 15 -15.08 5.13 7.79
CA SER A 15 -16.13 6.13 7.99
C SER A 15 -16.01 6.82 9.33
N GLU A 16 -15.80 6.07 10.42
CA GLU A 16 -15.58 6.64 11.76
C GLU A 16 -14.37 7.58 11.81
N VAL A 17 -13.24 7.13 11.24
CA VAL A 17 -11.99 7.93 11.21
C VAL A 17 -12.16 9.18 10.35
N THR A 18 -12.94 9.10 9.26
CA THR A 18 -13.26 10.26 8.41
C THR A 18 -14.09 11.30 9.17
N GLU A 19 -15.04 10.85 9.98
CA GLU A 19 -15.80 11.75 10.87
C GLU A 19 -14.91 12.39 11.94
N MET A 20 -13.98 11.62 12.52
CA MET A 20 -13.03 12.15 13.49
C MET A 20 -12.10 13.22 12.89
N VAL A 21 -11.64 13.03 11.64
CA VAL A 21 -10.81 14.01 10.93
C VAL A 21 -11.57 15.30 10.66
N ALA A 22 -12.89 15.22 10.46
CA ALA A 22 -13.75 16.38 10.26
C ALA A 22 -14.02 17.19 11.55
N ASP A 23 -13.69 16.65 12.73
CA ASP A 23 -13.91 17.31 14.02
C ASP A 23 -12.88 18.44 14.24
N PRO A 24 -13.32 19.73 14.38
CA PRO A 24 -12.43 20.84 14.63
C PRO A 24 -11.64 20.72 15.96
N ASP A 25 -12.16 19.96 16.92
CA ASP A 25 -11.51 19.77 18.21
C ASP A 25 -10.30 18.84 18.15
N LEU A 26 -10.22 17.99 17.13
CA LEU A 26 -9.09 17.08 16.92
C LEU A 26 -7.77 17.85 16.73
N ILE A 27 -7.81 19.01 16.07
CA ILE A 27 -6.60 19.84 15.79
C ILE A 27 -5.96 20.36 17.09
N LYS A 28 -6.70 20.44 18.18
CA LYS A 28 -6.18 20.91 19.48
C LYS A 28 -5.17 19.92 20.10
N ASP A 29 -5.24 18.65 19.75
CA ASP A 29 -4.31 17.61 20.15
C ASP A 29 -3.47 17.14 18.95
N GLN A 30 -2.28 17.73 18.80
CA GLN A 30 -1.40 17.47 17.66
C GLN A 30 -1.00 15.99 17.53
N THR A 31 -0.82 15.29 18.65
CA THR A 31 -0.44 13.86 18.63
C THR A 31 -1.60 13.03 18.10
N LYS A 32 -2.78 13.24 18.66
CA LYS A 32 -3.99 12.53 18.26
C LYS A 32 -4.37 12.86 16.81
N TYR A 33 -4.22 14.11 16.40
CA TYR A 33 -4.44 14.54 15.02
C TYR A 33 -3.52 13.79 14.06
N LYS A 34 -2.23 13.73 14.35
CA LYS A 34 -1.24 13.02 13.52
C LYS A 34 -1.55 11.54 13.38
N ASP A 35 -1.88 10.88 14.49
CA ASP A 35 -2.20 9.45 14.48
C ASP A 35 -3.50 9.15 13.72
N THR A 36 -4.53 9.97 13.91
CA THR A 36 -5.81 9.85 13.20
C THR A 36 -5.63 10.08 11.69
N MET A 37 -4.84 11.08 11.28
CA MET A 37 -4.56 11.34 9.87
C MET A 37 -3.78 10.20 9.20
N ARG A 38 -2.86 9.55 9.92
CA ARG A 38 -2.16 8.36 9.42
C ARG A 38 -3.11 7.18 9.21
N GLU A 39 -3.94 6.91 10.21
CA GLU A 39 -4.96 5.87 10.11
C GLU A 39 -5.90 6.13 8.94
N HIS A 40 -6.35 7.38 8.78
CA HIS A 40 -7.20 7.80 7.67
C HIS A 40 -6.53 7.58 6.32
N GLN A 41 -5.29 7.99 6.15
CA GLN A 41 -4.54 7.81 4.90
C GLN A 41 -4.40 6.32 4.56
N HIS A 42 -3.98 5.50 5.52
CA HIS A 42 -3.82 4.05 5.33
C HIS A 42 -5.13 3.38 4.92
N LEU A 43 -6.22 3.70 5.63
CA LEU A 43 -7.55 3.18 5.32
C LEU A 43 -8.08 3.70 3.97
N SER A 44 -7.80 4.95 3.60
CA SER A 44 -8.18 5.52 2.31
C SER A 44 -7.56 4.77 1.13
N GLU A 45 -6.25 4.46 1.21
CA GLU A 45 -5.55 3.67 0.21
C GLU A 45 -6.12 2.25 0.10
N LEU A 46 -6.44 1.64 1.24
CA LEU A 46 -7.05 0.31 1.27
C LEU A 46 -8.47 0.31 0.69
N MET A 47 -9.27 1.34 1.00
CA MET A 47 -10.64 1.47 0.45
C MET A 47 -10.64 1.68 -1.06
N ALA A 48 -9.65 2.41 -1.61
CA ALA A 48 -9.50 2.55 -3.06
C ALA A 48 -9.27 1.18 -3.74
N LEU A 49 -8.39 0.35 -3.18
CA LEU A 49 -8.17 -1.02 -3.66
C LEU A 49 -9.41 -1.91 -3.50
N TYR A 50 -10.13 -1.75 -2.40
CA TYR A 50 -11.37 -2.50 -2.16
C TYR A 50 -12.47 -2.14 -3.15
N ASP A 51 -12.63 -0.86 -3.49
CA ASP A 51 -13.60 -0.41 -4.49
C ASP A 51 -13.25 -0.92 -5.88
N GLU A 52 -11.95 -0.96 -6.23
CA GLU A 52 -11.50 -1.57 -7.47
C GLU A 52 -11.74 -3.08 -7.50
N TYR A 53 -11.52 -3.76 -6.38
CA TYR A 53 -11.79 -5.19 -6.23
C TYR A 53 -13.29 -5.51 -6.38
N LYS A 54 -14.17 -4.70 -5.75
CA LYS A 54 -15.63 -4.84 -5.92
C LYS A 54 -16.06 -4.67 -7.37
N LYS A 55 -15.53 -3.65 -8.07
CA LYS A 55 -15.79 -3.45 -9.49
C LYS A 55 -15.32 -4.63 -10.33
N THR A 56 -14.15 -5.19 -10.03
CA THR A 56 -13.63 -6.37 -10.71
C THR A 56 -14.52 -7.59 -10.50
N LEU A 57 -15.01 -7.82 -9.27
CA LEU A 57 -15.95 -8.93 -9.00
C LEU A 57 -17.29 -8.74 -9.73
N SER A 58 -17.84 -7.53 -9.69
CA SER A 58 -19.09 -7.22 -10.41
C SER A 58 -18.94 -7.37 -11.93
N GLY A 59 -17.79 -6.94 -12.48
CA GLY A 59 -17.49 -7.14 -13.90
C GLY A 59 -17.40 -8.62 -14.28
N ILE A 60 -16.75 -9.45 -13.45
CA ILE A 60 -16.68 -10.91 -13.67
C ILE A 60 -18.08 -11.53 -13.70
N GLU A 61 -18.97 -11.15 -12.77
CA GLU A 61 -20.35 -11.63 -12.74
C GLU A 61 -21.12 -11.19 -13.98
N GLU A 62 -20.98 -9.92 -14.38
CA GLU A 62 -21.67 -9.35 -15.54
C GLU A 62 -21.19 -9.98 -16.85
N SER A 63 -19.88 -10.08 -17.07
CA SER A 63 -19.32 -10.71 -18.28
C SER A 63 -19.68 -12.20 -18.34
N THR A 64 -19.71 -12.91 -17.20
CA THR A 64 -20.15 -14.33 -17.15
C THR A 64 -21.63 -14.46 -17.52
N ARG A 65 -22.48 -13.53 -17.06
CA ARG A 65 -23.89 -13.49 -17.40
C ARG A 65 -24.09 -13.23 -18.89
N LEU A 66 -23.39 -12.22 -19.46
CA LEU A 66 -23.47 -11.89 -20.88
C LEU A 66 -23.06 -13.08 -21.77
N ILE A 67 -22.01 -13.79 -21.43
CA ILE A 67 -21.57 -14.99 -22.18
C ILE A 67 -22.70 -16.06 -22.22
N THR A 68 -23.51 -16.13 -21.17
CA THR A 68 -24.53 -17.17 -21.02
C THR A 68 -25.87 -16.75 -21.65
N GLU A 69 -26.27 -15.50 -21.46
CA GLU A 69 -27.62 -15.02 -21.79
C GLU A 69 -27.72 -14.27 -23.13
N GLU A 70 -26.61 -13.70 -23.64
CA GLU A 70 -26.60 -12.94 -24.88
C GLU A 70 -26.65 -13.88 -26.09
N ASP A 71 -27.36 -13.47 -27.16
CA ASP A 71 -27.44 -14.24 -28.41
C ASP A 71 -26.42 -13.78 -29.45
N ASP A 72 -25.97 -12.52 -29.36
CA ASP A 72 -25.00 -11.93 -30.29
C ASP A 72 -23.59 -12.51 -30.04
N HIS A 73 -23.02 -13.07 -31.13
CA HIS A 73 -21.69 -13.69 -31.10
C HIS A 73 -20.58 -12.71 -30.76
N ASP A 74 -20.65 -11.49 -31.33
CA ASP A 74 -19.61 -10.48 -31.16
C ASP A 74 -19.62 -9.93 -29.73
N MET A 75 -20.80 -9.77 -29.14
CA MET A 75 -20.96 -9.40 -27.73
C MET A 75 -20.43 -10.47 -26.78
N LYS A 76 -20.67 -11.75 -27.09
CA LYS A 76 -20.09 -12.85 -26.33
C LYS A 76 -18.57 -12.90 -26.39
N GLU A 77 -17.99 -12.58 -27.55
CA GLU A 77 -16.54 -12.57 -27.72
C GLU A 77 -15.90 -11.46 -26.91
N LEU A 78 -16.45 -10.25 -26.97
CA LEU A 78 -16.05 -9.13 -26.11
C LEU A 78 -16.15 -9.45 -24.62
N ALA A 79 -17.26 -10.06 -24.18
CA ALA A 79 -17.44 -10.45 -22.79
C ALA A 79 -16.43 -11.51 -22.32
N ARG A 80 -15.98 -12.40 -23.22
CA ARG A 80 -14.92 -13.37 -22.91
C ARG A 80 -13.56 -12.73 -22.75
N GLU A 81 -13.23 -11.76 -23.60
CA GLU A 81 -11.97 -11.00 -23.49
C GLU A 81 -11.95 -10.22 -22.18
N GLU A 82 -13.03 -9.51 -21.86
CA GLU A 82 -13.17 -8.75 -20.62
C GLU A 82 -13.08 -9.67 -19.39
N LEU A 83 -13.78 -10.81 -19.40
CA LEU A 83 -13.71 -11.79 -18.33
C LEU A 83 -12.29 -12.24 -18.05
N LYS A 84 -11.54 -12.54 -19.10
CA LYS A 84 -10.14 -12.97 -18.98
C LYS A 84 -9.27 -11.89 -18.33
N GLU A 85 -9.40 -10.64 -18.75
CA GLU A 85 -8.64 -9.53 -18.17
C GLU A 85 -8.99 -9.33 -16.68
N LEU A 86 -10.26 -9.42 -16.33
CA LEU A 86 -10.74 -9.26 -14.95
C LEU A 86 -10.28 -10.44 -14.07
N GLU A 87 -10.28 -11.66 -14.58
CA GLU A 87 -9.76 -12.84 -13.89
C GLU A 87 -8.25 -12.77 -13.64
N GLU A 88 -7.47 -12.18 -14.56
CA GLU A 88 -6.03 -11.91 -14.37
C GLU A 88 -5.78 -10.77 -13.39
N LYS A 89 -6.67 -9.78 -13.32
CA LYS A 89 -6.57 -8.62 -12.43
C LYS A 89 -6.91 -8.97 -10.99
N LYS A 90 -7.91 -9.82 -10.78
CA LYS A 90 -8.41 -10.20 -9.46
C LYS A 90 -7.32 -10.68 -8.49
N PRO A 91 -6.46 -11.68 -8.82
CA PRO A 91 -5.43 -12.14 -7.89
C PRO A 91 -4.39 -11.08 -7.56
N LYS A 92 -4.08 -10.18 -8.50
CA LYS A 92 -3.16 -9.06 -8.26
C LYS A 92 -3.71 -8.08 -7.23
N LEU A 93 -5.00 -7.76 -7.33
CA LEU A 93 -5.69 -6.91 -6.34
C LEU A 93 -5.77 -7.60 -4.98
N GLU A 94 -6.04 -8.90 -4.93
CA GLU A 94 -6.05 -9.66 -3.67
C GLU A 94 -4.68 -9.66 -2.99
N GLU A 95 -3.60 -9.76 -3.74
CA GLU A 95 -2.24 -9.66 -3.20
C GLU A 95 -1.93 -8.26 -2.67
N GLN A 96 -2.26 -7.22 -3.42
CA GLN A 96 -2.09 -5.83 -2.99
C GLN A 96 -2.89 -5.52 -1.72
N ILE A 97 -4.14 -5.98 -1.66
CA ILE A 97 -4.98 -5.83 -0.46
C ILE A 97 -4.36 -6.57 0.73
N LYS A 98 -3.89 -7.81 0.54
CA LYS A 98 -3.23 -8.58 1.62
C LYS A 98 -2.00 -7.87 2.16
N LEU A 99 -1.19 -7.28 1.29
CA LEU A 99 -0.01 -6.49 1.69
C LEU A 99 -0.43 -5.24 2.49
N LYS A 100 -1.46 -4.53 2.03
CA LYS A 100 -1.98 -3.33 2.72
C LYS A 100 -2.72 -3.65 4.03
N LEU A 101 -3.19 -4.89 4.21
CA LEU A 101 -3.79 -5.34 5.47
C LEU A 101 -2.77 -5.61 6.58
N ILE A 102 -1.47 -5.64 6.26
CA ILE A 102 -0.40 -5.69 7.25
C ILE A 102 -0.33 -4.31 7.91
N PRO A 103 -0.48 -4.21 9.22
CA PRO A 103 -0.36 -2.92 9.90
C PRO A 103 1.02 -2.32 9.64
N PRO A 104 1.11 -0.99 9.35
CA PRO A 104 2.39 -0.32 9.23
C PRO A 104 3.17 -0.46 10.55
N ASP A 105 4.48 -0.72 10.45
CA ASP A 105 5.33 -0.76 11.63
C ASP A 105 5.45 0.66 12.22
N PRO A 106 5.15 0.88 13.51
CA PRO A 106 5.33 2.18 14.14
C PRO A 106 6.77 2.70 14.09
N LEU A 107 7.72 1.83 13.80
CA LEU A 107 9.13 2.17 13.66
C LEU A 107 9.51 2.67 12.25
N ASP A 108 8.73 2.35 11.22
CA ASP A 108 9.03 2.71 9.82
C ASP A 108 9.14 4.24 9.60
N GLU A 109 8.48 5.03 10.44
CA GLU A 109 8.52 6.49 10.35
C GLU A 109 9.53 7.16 11.29
N LYS A 110 10.26 6.38 12.08
CA LYS A 110 11.26 6.93 12.99
C LYS A 110 12.58 7.18 12.27
N ASN A 111 13.27 8.23 12.72
CA ASN A 111 14.65 8.43 12.32
C ASN A 111 15.50 7.26 12.83
N ILE A 112 16.42 6.82 12.00
CA ILE A 112 17.36 5.75 12.33
C ILE A 112 18.78 6.31 12.37
N ILE A 113 19.65 5.65 13.12
CA ILE A 113 21.09 5.82 13.07
C ILE A 113 21.65 4.62 12.32
N LEU A 114 22.31 4.89 11.20
CA LEU A 114 23.04 3.88 10.45
C LEU A 114 24.51 3.95 10.80
N GLU A 115 25.05 2.87 11.32
CA GLU A 115 26.49 2.73 11.60
C GLU A 115 27.09 1.68 10.66
N ILE A 116 28.11 2.06 9.91
CA ILE A 116 28.83 1.16 9.00
C ILE A 116 30.26 1.04 9.53
N ARG A 117 30.67 -0.18 9.82
CA ARG A 117 32.02 -0.47 10.32
C ARG A 117 32.77 -1.37 9.36
N GLY A 118 34.00 -1.01 9.07
CA GLY A 118 34.93 -1.89 8.37
C GLY A 118 35.28 -3.10 9.25
N GLY A 119 35.28 -4.29 8.64
CA GLY A 119 35.78 -5.50 9.27
C GLY A 119 37.30 -5.64 9.18
N VAL A 120 37.80 -6.87 9.30
CA VAL A 120 39.20 -7.20 9.09
C VAL A 120 39.51 -7.18 7.59
N GLY A 121 40.38 -6.27 7.09
CA GLY A 121 40.68 -6.18 5.65
C GLY A 121 41.47 -4.95 5.23
N GLY A 122 41.95 -4.14 6.16
CA GLY A 122 42.78 -2.96 5.85
C GLY A 122 42.10 -1.98 4.89
N ASP A 123 42.84 -1.50 3.88
CA ASP A 123 42.36 -0.49 2.93
C ASP A 123 41.15 -0.94 2.11
N GLU A 124 41.06 -2.22 1.75
CA GLU A 124 39.93 -2.76 1.00
C GLU A 124 38.62 -2.71 1.83
N ALA A 125 38.70 -2.98 3.13
CA ALA A 125 37.53 -2.86 4.01
C ALA A 125 37.05 -1.40 4.12
N SER A 126 37.97 -0.45 4.13
CA SER A 126 37.66 0.98 4.15
C SER A 126 37.01 1.44 2.83
N LEU A 127 37.51 0.94 1.68
CA LEU A 127 36.85 1.20 0.39
C LEU A 127 35.44 0.65 0.33
N PHE A 128 35.22 -0.57 0.81
CA PHE A 128 33.90 -1.18 0.86
C PHE A 128 32.92 -0.40 1.76
N VAL A 129 33.37 0.07 2.92
CA VAL A 129 32.56 0.94 3.79
C VAL A 129 32.13 2.20 3.06
N ARG A 130 33.01 2.82 2.29
CA ARG A 130 32.70 3.98 1.47
C ARG A 130 31.64 3.65 0.40
N ASP A 131 31.81 2.56 -0.32
CA ASP A 131 30.85 2.16 -1.37
C ASP A 131 29.46 1.89 -0.78
N VAL A 132 29.39 1.22 0.39
CA VAL A 132 28.12 0.99 1.12
C VAL A 132 27.53 2.30 1.60
N TRP A 133 28.34 3.23 2.10
CA TRP A 133 27.87 4.57 2.48
C TRP A 133 27.27 5.32 1.29
N GLU A 134 27.97 5.38 0.17
CA GLU A 134 27.49 6.03 -1.05
C GLU A 134 26.16 5.41 -1.52
N MET A 135 26.03 4.08 -1.47
CA MET A 135 24.78 3.38 -1.79
C MET A 135 23.61 3.86 -0.91
N TYR A 136 23.80 3.98 0.41
CA TYR A 136 22.73 4.46 1.30
C TYR A 136 22.44 5.95 1.12
N CYS A 137 23.42 6.77 0.80
CA CYS A 137 23.19 8.17 0.45
C CYS A 137 22.30 8.29 -0.79
N HIS A 138 22.60 7.56 -1.84
CA HIS A 138 21.75 7.55 -3.05
C HIS A 138 20.35 7.00 -2.77
N LEU A 139 20.21 5.97 -1.94
CA LEU A 139 18.88 5.50 -1.53
C LEU A 139 18.08 6.58 -0.79
N ALA A 140 18.73 7.30 0.11
CA ALA A 140 18.11 8.41 0.84
C ALA A 140 17.64 9.51 -0.12
N GLU A 141 18.49 9.89 -1.08
CA GLU A 141 18.15 10.88 -2.11
C GLU A 141 16.95 10.42 -2.97
N MET A 142 16.95 9.17 -3.43
CA MET A 142 15.84 8.60 -4.20
C MET A 142 14.51 8.59 -3.42
N LYS A 143 14.59 8.41 -2.09
CA LYS A 143 13.43 8.41 -1.18
C LYS A 143 13.07 9.80 -0.67
N GLY A 144 13.84 10.84 -0.99
CA GLY A 144 13.64 12.20 -0.47
C GLY A 144 13.93 12.32 1.03
N TRP A 145 14.69 11.39 1.61
CA TRP A 145 15.08 11.42 3.01
C TRP A 145 16.23 12.40 3.24
N LYS A 146 16.23 13.04 4.39
CA LYS A 146 17.35 13.88 4.83
C LYS A 146 18.26 13.04 5.71
N TYR A 147 19.56 13.15 5.49
CA TYR A 147 20.56 12.49 6.33
C TYR A 147 21.62 13.50 6.81
N GLU A 148 22.21 13.20 7.93
CA GLU A 148 23.30 13.98 8.55
C GLU A 148 24.42 13.03 8.95
N VAL A 149 25.65 13.41 8.63
CA VAL A 149 26.85 12.64 9.04
C VAL A 149 27.21 13.03 10.47
N MET A 150 27.07 12.07 11.39
CA MET A 150 27.34 12.31 12.81
C MET A 150 28.84 12.15 13.14
N ASN A 151 29.50 11.19 12.51
CA ASN A 151 30.93 10.90 12.68
C ASN A 151 31.48 10.15 11.48
N SER A 152 32.70 10.48 11.01
CA SER A 152 33.35 9.86 9.84
C SER A 152 34.80 9.52 10.15
#